data_26ec05d63e331357623b6eb9a3a53206
#
_entry.id   26ec05d63e331357623b6eb9a3a53206
#
_cell.length_a   1.000
_cell.length_b   1.000
_cell.length_c   1.000
_cell.angle_alpha   90.00
_cell.angle_beta   90.00
_cell.angle_gamma   90.00
#
_symmetry.space_group_name_H-M   'P 1'
#
loop_
_entity.id
_entity.type
_entity.pdbx_description
1 polymer ?
#
loop_
_entity_poly.entity_id
_entity_poly.type
_entity_poly.pdbx_seq_one_letter_code
_entity_poly.pdbx_strand_id
1 'polypeptide(L)'
;ISKMKKKIIGIIVAIVIVLGLSLVIYNQIVPGEYVPADDEIALHIQLETGEDIGLLVYDYCADSHEYSGGISNADGSLIKHDSDNIVVWNKEELNNLSDTFELSMQFRIITEYVAPNYENIYPDDITRYMEPISWQAHFGESYFITITGDKTNGYKAVLN
;
A
#
# COMPACT_ATOMS: atom_id res chain seq x y z
N ILE A 1 43.15 -22.10 -33.26
CA ILE A 1 41.75 -22.53 -32.89
C ILE A 1 41.60 -22.68 -31.39
N SER A 2 42.55 -23.22 -30.63
CA SER A 2 42.47 -23.42 -29.17
C SER A 2 42.43 -22.09 -28.40
N LYS A 3 43.23 -21.07 -28.74
CA LYS A 3 43.27 -19.78 -28.07
C LYS A 3 41.97 -18.95 -28.26
N MET A 4 41.35 -19.06 -29.43
CA MET A 4 40.10 -18.36 -29.75
C MET A 4 38.92 -18.96 -29.00
N LYS A 5 38.84 -20.29 -28.88
CA LYS A 5 37.81 -20.96 -28.07
C LYS A 5 37.89 -20.59 -26.59
N LYS A 6 39.09 -20.49 -26.00
CA LYS A 6 39.29 -20.07 -24.61
C LYS A 6 38.83 -18.62 -24.35
N LYS A 7 39.09 -17.70 -25.32
CA LYS A 7 38.63 -16.32 -25.24
C LYS A 7 37.09 -16.21 -25.27
N ILE A 8 36.45 -16.99 -26.17
CA ILE A 8 34.97 -17.02 -26.28
C ILE A 8 34.33 -17.56 -24.98
N ILE A 9 34.89 -18.65 -24.45
CA ILE A 9 34.41 -19.20 -23.17
C ILE A 9 34.56 -18.20 -22.03
N GLY A 10 35.68 -17.48 -21.95
CA GLY A 10 35.90 -16.45 -20.95
C GLY A 10 34.90 -15.31 -21.03
N ILE A 11 34.53 -14.87 -22.23
CA ILE A 11 33.51 -13.83 -22.46
C ILE A 11 32.13 -14.32 -22.04
N ILE A 12 31.75 -15.54 -22.37
CA ILE A 12 30.45 -16.12 -21.99
C ILE A 12 30.33 -16.23 -20.48
N VAL A 13 31.37 -16.69 -19.78
CA VAL A 13 31.40 -16.79 -18.33
C VAL A 13 31.27 -15.40 -17.69
N ALA A 14 31.99 -14.40 -18.22
CA ALA A 14 31.87 -13.01 -17.71
C ALA A 14 30.44 -12.45 -17.87
N ILE A 15 29.79 -12.70 -19.01
CA ILE A 15 28.42 -12.27 -19.26
C ILE A 15 27.44 -12.94 -18.26
N VAL A 16 27.58 -14.24 -18.02
CA VAL A 16 26.74 -14.97 -17.08
C VAL A 16 26.91 -14.45 -15.65
N ILE A 17 28.15 -14.13 -15.23
CA ILE A 17 28.41 -13.54 -13.91
C ILE A 17 27.78 -12.15 -13.79
N VAL A 18 27.92 -11.30 -14.81
CA VAL A 18 27.33 -9.95 -14.80
C VAL A 18 25.79 -10.01 -14.75
N LEU A 19 25.17 -10.89 -15.52
CA LEU A 19 23.71 -11.10 -15.49
C LEU A 19 23.25 -11.65 -14.13
N GLY A 20 23.97 -12.59 -13.55
CA GLY A 20 23.67 -13.14 -12.23
C GLY A 20 23.77 -12.08 -11.13
N LEU A 21 24.83 -11.27 -11.12
CA LEU A 21 25.00 -10.16 -10.19
C LEU A 21 23.92 -9.09 -10.36
N SER A 22 23.56 -8.76 -11.61
CA SER A 22 22.50 -7.79 -11.90
C SER A 22 21.15 -8.26 -11.37
N LEU A 23 20.84 -9.55 -11.47
CA LEU A 23 19.59 -10.13 -10.95
C LEU A 23 19.55 -10.10 -9.43
N VAL A 24 20.67 -10.40 -8.76
CA VAL A 24 20.78 -10.34 -7.29
C VAL A 24 20.63 -8.90 -6.80
N ILE A 25 21.30 -7.94 -7.45
CA ILE A 25 21.19 -6.51 -7.12
C ILE A 25 19.76 -6.03 -7.36
N TYR A 26 19.14 -6.40 -8.48
CA TYR A 26 17.74 -6.05 -8.78
C TYR A 26 16.80 -6.53 -7.68
N ASN A 27 16.89 -7.79 -7.27
CA ASN A 27 16.05 -8.35 -6.19
C ASN A 27 16.33 -7.73 -4.81
N GLN A 28 17.49 -7.12 -4.59
CA GLN A 28 17.80 -6.39 -3.36
C GLN A 28 17.34 -4.93 -3.38
N ILE A 29 17.29 -4.32 -4.55
CA ILE A 29 16.93 -2.89 -4.73
C ILE A 29 15.43 -2.72 -4.98
N VAL A 30 14.79 -3.67 -5.67
CA VAL A 30 13.34 -3.69 -5.86
C VAL A 30 12.74 -4.56 -4.76
N PRO A 31 12.12 -3.96 -3.73
CA PRO A 31 11.41 -4.75 -2.73
C PRO A 31 10.39 -5.62 -3.45
N GLY A 32 10.40 -6.91 -3.18
CA GLY A 32 9.33 -7.80 -3.64
C GLY A 32 7.99 -7.32 -3.10
N GLU A 33 6.91 -7.63 -3.79
CA GLU A 33 5.56 -7.40 -3.31
C GLU A 33 5.39 -8.07 -1.92
N TYR A 34 4.81 -7.34 -0.96
CA TYR A 34 4.55 -7.89 0.36
C TYR A 34 3.58 -9.07 0.26
N VAL A 35 3.98 -10.21 0.81
CA VAL A 35 3.14 -11.41 0.89
C VAL A 35 2.71 -11.58 2.35
N PRO A 36 1.40 -11.45 2.66
CA PRO A 36 0.92 -11.63 4.03
C PRO A 36 1.10 -13.07 4.51
N ALA A 37 1.33 -13.25 5.80
CA ALA A 37 1.28 -14.55 6.46
C ALA A 37 -0.17 -15.07 6.54
N ASP A 38 -0.36 -16.33 6.88
CA ASP A 38 -1.69 -16.96 6.93
C ASP A 38 -2.66 -16.31 7.93
N ASP A 39 -2.14 -15.57 8.91
CA ASP A 39 -2.90 -14.83 9.91
C ASP A 39 -2.88 -13.30 9.68
N GLU A 40 -2.41 -12.85 8.54
CA GLU A 40 -2.35 -11.45 8.14
C GLU A 40 -3.26 -11.15 6.96
N ILE A 41 -3.66 -9.90 6.85
CA ILE A 41 -4.30 -9.32 5.66
C ILE A 41 -3.52 -8.07 5.27
N ALA A 42 -3.21 -7.91 4.00
CA ALA A 42 -2.49 -6.76 3.48
C ALA A 42 -3.38 -5.92 2.57
N LEU A 43 -3.42 -4.61 2.82
CA LEU A 43 -4.07 -3.63 1.96
C LEU A 43 -3.01 -2.81 1.25
N HIS A 44 -3.00 -2.87 -0.07
CA HIS A 44 -2.18 -2.02 -0.93
C HIS A 44 -3.05 -0.86 -1.39
N ILE A 45 -2.72 0.35 -0.96
CA ILE A 45 -3.47 1.56 -1.27
C ILE A 45 -2.64 2.42 -2.20
N GLN A 46 -2.98 2.41 -3.47
CA GLN A 46 -2.34 3.23 -4.49
C GLN A 46 -3.07 4.55 -4.63
N LEU A 47 -2.32 5.64 -4.50
CA LEU A 47 -2.82 6.98 -4.82
C LEU A 47 -2.56 7.29 -6.29
N GLU A 48 -3.61 7.72 -6.98
CA GLU A 48 -3.60 8.29 -8.34
C GLU A 48 -4.40 9.59 -8.30
N THR A 49 -4.01 10.48 -7.39
CA THR A 49 -4.75 11.73 -7.11
C THR A 49 -4.18 12.89 -7.92
N GLY A 50 -4.95 13.94 -8.08
CA GLY A 50 -4.54 15.12 -8.83
C GLY A 50 -3.47 15.97 -8.14
N GLU A 51 -3.29 15.80 -6.82
CA GLU A 51 -2.32 16.50 -5.99
C GLU A 51 -1.82 15.64 -4.84
N ASP A 52 -0.69 16.05 -4.25
CA ASP A 52 -0.19 15.47 -3.00
C ASP A 52 -1.18 15.79 -1.86
N ILE A 53 -1.31 14.89 -0.90
CA ILE A 53 -2.29 14.97 0.20
C ILE A 53 -1.61 15.07 1.56
N GLY A 54 -2.29 15.66 2.54
CA GLY A 54 -1.78 15.79 3.90
C GLY A 54 -1.76 14.47 4.67
N LEU A 55 -2.93 13.83 4.76
CA LEU A 55 -3.12 12.54 5.41
C LEU A 55 -4.14 11.72 4.63
N LEU A 56 -4.00 10.39 4.69
CA LEU A 56 -5.04 9.45 4.33
C LEU A 56 -5.57 8.82 5.62
N VAL A 57 -6.85 9.01 5.91
CA VAL A 57 -7.53 8.44 7.08
C VAL A 57 -8.55 7.41 6.61
N TYR A 58 -8.72 6.35 7.36
CA TYR A 58 -9.70 5.32 7.06
C TYR A 58 -10.40 4.84 8.33
N ASP A 59 -11.72 4.79 8.27
CA ASP A 59 -12.55 4.12 9.25
C ASP A 59 -12.98 2.78 8.67
N TYR A 60 -12.93 1.70 9.45
CA TYR A 60 -13.26 0.39 8.96
C TYR A 60 -14.00 -0.45 9.98
N CYS A 61 -14.85 -1.33 9.45
CA CYS A 61 -15.60 -2.28 10.24
C CYS A 61 -15.24 -3.69 9.75
N ALA A 62 -14.74 -4.51 10.66
CA ALA A 62 -14.46 -5.92 10.43
C ALA A 62 -15.50 -6.74 11.20
N ASP A 63 -16.43 -7.38 10.47
CA ASP A 63 -17.71 -7.89 10.99
C ASP A 63 -18.48 -6.79 11.76
N SER A 64 -18.52 -6.85 13.09
CA SER A 64 -19.23 -5.87 13.91
C SER A 64 -18.29 -4.96 14.72
N HIS A 65 -16.98 -5.04 14.49
CA HIS A 65 -15.99 -4.26 15.22
C HIS A 65 -15.54 -3.06 14.39
N GLU A 66 -15.62 -1.88 14.99
CA GLU A 66 -15.25 -0.60 14.38
C GLU A 66 -13.83 -0.21 14.78
N TYR A 67 -13.07 0.26 13.80
CA TYR A 67 -11.69 0.68 13.93
C TYR A 67 -11.43 1.95 13.12
N SER A 68 -10.37 2.65 13.43
CA SER A 68 -9.89 3.80 12.67
C SER A 68 -8.37 3.75 12.56
N GLY A 69 -7.85 4.23 11.45
CA GLY A 69 -6.42 4.34 11.21
C GLY A 69 -6.09 5.46 10.25
N GLY A 70 -4.81 5.68 10.01
CA GLY A 70 -4.36 6.71 9.09
C GLY A 70 -2.91 6.54 8.67
N ILE A 71 -2.57 7.21 7.59
CA ILE A 71 -1.24 7.26 7.00
C ILE A 71 -0.81 8.73 6.90
N SER A 72 0.38 9.02 7.39
CA SER A 72 1.04 10.32 7.25
C SER A 72 2.54 10.14 7.16
N ASN A 73 3.25 11.10 6.56
CA ASN A 73 4.70 11.12 6.61
C ASN A 73 5.17 11.64 7.97
N ALA A 74 6.13 10.94 8.59
CA ALA A 74 6.62 11.26 9.92
C ALA A 74 7.32 12.63 10.01
N ASP A 75 7.82 13.15 8.89
CA ASP A 75 8.47 14.45 8.78
C ASP A 75 7.50 15.61 8.51
N GLY A 76 6.18 15.33 8.43
CA GLY A 76 5.15 16.32 8.13
C GLY A 76 5.07 16.73 6.67
N SER A 77 5.78 16.05 5.77
CA SER A 77 5.63 16.27 4.34
C SER A 77 4.33 15.67 3.81
N LEU A 78 3.86 16.16 2.65
CA LEU A 78 2.69 15.62 1.99
C LEU A 78 2.97 14.21 1.43
N ILE A 79 1.96 13.35 1.45
CA ILE A 79 1.98 12.06 0.78
C ILE A 79 1.86 12.31 -0.72
N LYS A 80 2.75 11.70 -1.51
CA LYS A 80 2.79 11.90 -2.96
C LYS A 80 1.56 11.34 -3.66
N HIS A 81 1.08 12.07 -4.65
CA HIS A 81 -0.12 11.76 -5.45
C HIS A 81 -0.05 10.46 -6.25
N ASP A 82 1.16 9.88 -6.41
CA ASP A 82 1.44 8.64 -7.14
C ASP A 82 2.07 7.57 -6.23
N SER A 83 1.88 7.69 -4.90
CA SER A 83 2.49 6.78 -3.93
C SER A 83 1.70 5.49 -3.73
N ASP A 84 2.44 4.41 -3.46
CA ASP A 84 1.90 3.15 -2.97
C ASP A 84 2.08 3.08 -1.46
N ASN A 85 1.00 2.77 -0.76
CA ASN A 85 0.98 2.61 0.68
C ASN A 85 0.48 1.21 1.03
N ILE A 86 1.05 0.62 2.07
CA ILE A 86 0.63 -0.69 2.53
C ILE A 86 0.22 -0.64 3.99
N VAL A 87 -0.90 -1.26 4.31
CA VAL A 87 -1.39 -1.49 5.67
C VAL A 87 -1.54 -2.97 5.88
N VAL A 88 -0.97 -3.48 6.96
CA VAL A 88 -1.04 -4.90 7.30
C VAL A 88 -1.67 -5.03 8.68
N TRP A 89 -2.68 -5.89 8.80
CA TRP A 89 -3.28 -6.26 10.08
C TRP A 89 -3.12 -7.76 10.29
N ASN A 90 -2.80 -8.14 11.51
CA ASN A 90 -2.83 -9.53 11.91
C ASN A 90 -4.18 -9.90 12.57
N LYS A 91 -4.41 -11.19 12.72
CA LYS A 91 -5.66 -11.72 13.26
C LYS A 91 -5.94 -11.26 14.69
N GLU A 92 -4.90 -11.08 15.51
CA GLU A 92 -5.01 -10.60 16.88
C GLU A 92 -5.50 -9.14 16.92
N GLU A 93 -4.98 -8.27 16.05
CA GLU A 93 -5.41 -6.87 15.92
C GLU A 93 -6.87 -6.75 15.48
N LEU A 94 -7.40 -7.73 14.77
CA LEU A 94 -8.80 -7.81 14.35
C LEU A 94 -9.66 -8.70 15.28
N ASN A 95 -9.33 -8.73 16.58
CA ASN A 95 -10.10 -9.47 17.60
C ASN A 95 -10.27 -10.98 17.30
N ASN A 96 -9.29 -11.60 16.68
CA ASN A 96 -9.30 -13.04 16.34
C ASN A 96 -10.52 -13.49 15.54
N LEU A 97 -10.90 -12.71 14.53
CA LEU A 97 -12.01 -13.03 13.63
C LEU A 97 -11.80 -14.40 12.93
N SER A 98 -12.88 -14.93 12.36
CA SER A 98 -12.83 -16.09 11.48
C SER A 98 -11.92 -15.85 10.29
N ASP A 99 -11.43 -16.91 9.63
CA ASP A 99 -10.54 -16.80 8.48
C ASP A 99 -11.16 -16.00 7.31
N THR A 100 -12.49 -15.95 7.26
CA THR A 100 -13.27 -15.11 6.34
C THR A 100 -14.19 -14.20 7.13
N PHE A 101 -14.22 -12.93 6.78
CA PHE A 101 -15.05 -11.92 7.43
C PHE A 101 -15.44 -10.81 6.46
N GLU A 102 -16.51 -10.08 6.78
CA GLU A 102 -16.90 -8.88 6.03
C GLU A 102 -16.03 -7.69 6.47
N LEU A 103 -15.40 -7.04 5.50
CA LEU A 103 -14.63 -5.81 5.71
C LEU A 103 -15.27 -4.66 4.95
N SER A 104 -15.60 -3.59 5.65
CA SER A 104 -16.09 -2.34 5.08
C SER A 104 -15.14 -1.21 5.44
N MET A 105 -14.78 -0.39 4.49
CA MET A 105 -13.86 0.74 4.70
C MET A 105 -14.41 2.02 4.09
N GLN A 106 -14.28 3.12 4.82
CA GLN A 106 -14.52 4.47 4.33
C GLN A 106 -13.24 5.29 4.46
N PHE A 107 -12.73 5.73 3.32
CA PHE A 107 -11.56 6.60 3.27
C PHE A 107 -11.95 8.07 3.32
N ARG A 108 -11.04 8.88 3.86
CA ARG A 108 -11.09 10.34 3.78
C ARG A 108 -9.68 10.89 3.60
N ILE A 109 -9.57 11.89 2.77
CA ILE A 109 -8.33 12.62 2.55
C ILE A 109 -8.39 13.93 3.33
N ILE A 110 -7.31 14.20 4.06
CA ILE A 110 -7.03 15.52 4.60
C ILE A 110 -6.09 16.21 3.62
N THR A 111 -6.57 17.27 2.97
CA THR A 111 -5.89 17.88 1.83
C THR A 111 -4.62 18.66 2.18
N GLU A 112 -4.49 19.04 3.45
CA GLU A 112 -3.33 19.73 3.99
C GLU A 112 -2.72 18.92 5.13
N TYR A 113 -1.43 19.09 5.39
CA TYR A 113 -0.83 18.44 6.55
C TYR A 113 -1.35 19.05 7.84
N VAL A 114 -1.87 18.20 8.69
CA VAL A 114 -2.19 18.48 10.09
C VAL A 114 -1.55 17.38 10.92
N ALA A 115 -1.00 17.73 12.09
CA ALA A 115 -0.42 16.70 12.96
C ALA A 115 -1.47 15.64 13.29
N PRO A 116 -1.18 14.34 13.04
CA PRO A 116 -2.10 13.27 13.37
C PRO A 116 -2.51 13.32 14.85
N ASN A 117 -3.79 13.09 15.11
CA ASN A 117 -4.30 13.02 16.47
C ASN A 117 -4.96 11.65 16.72
N TYR A 118 -5.05 11.30 17.99
CA TYR A 118 -5.55 9.99 18.40
C TYR A 118 -7.02 9.74 17.99
N GLU A 119 -7.83 10.81 17.89
CA GLU A 119 -9.25 10.71 17.55
C GLU A 119 -9.52 10.72 16.04
N ASN A 120 -8.50 10.98 15.21
CA ASN A 120 -8.61 11.17 13.76
C ASN A 120 -9.68 12.20 13.36
N ILE A 121 -9.83 13.27 14.17
CA ILE A 121 -10.77 14.37 13.90
C ILE A 121 -9.99 15.55 13.32
N TYR A 122 -10.42 16.00 12.16
CA TYR A 122 -9.78 17.06 11.39
C TYR A 122 -10.80 18.11 10.93
N PRO A 123 -10.38 19.36 10.61
CA PRO A 123 -11.27 20.39 10.12
C PRO A 123 -12.03 19.99 8.85
N ASP A 124 -13.32 20.30 8.78
CA ASP A 124 -14.21 19.90 7.67
C ASP A 124 -13.80 20.53 6.33
N ASP A 125 -13.26 21.75 6.35
CA ASP A 125 -12.87 22.49 5.14
C ASP A 125 -11.70 21.82 4.37
N ILE A 126 -10.85 21.07 5.06
CA ILE A 126 -9.75 20.31 4.47
C ILE A 126 -10.00 18.79 4.39
N THR A 127 -11.15 18.32 4.86
CA THR A 127 -11.51 16.89 4.86
C THR A 127 -12.40 16.55 3.68
N ARG A 128 -12.06 15.47 2.96
CA ARG A 128 -12.83 14.93 1.82
C ARG A 128 -13.16 13.48 2.05
N TYR A 129 -14.41 13.18 2.31
CA TYR A 129 -14.93 11.83 2.49
C TYR A 129 -15.15 11.14 1.14
N MET A 130 -14.96 9.81 1.12
CA MET A 130 -15.29 8.95 -0.01
C MET A 130 -16.46 8.04 0.36
N GLU A 131 -17.12 7.48 -0.66
CA GLU A 131 -18.10 6.43 -0.45
C GLU A 131 -17.42 5.18 0.14
N PRO A 132 -18.07 4.48 1.07
CA PRO A 132 -17.52 3.25 1.64
C PRO A 132 -17.43 2.14 0.58
N ILE A 133 -16.45 1.27 0.74
CA ILE A 133 -16.30 0.03 -0.03
C ILE A 133 -16.38 -1.16 0.92
N SER A 134 -16.97 -2.28 0.46
CA SER A 134 -17.14 -3.49 1.29
C SER A 134 -16.86 -4.74 0.48
N TRP A 135 -16.24 -5.73 1.13
CA TRP A 135 -16.00 -7.05 0.51
C TRP A 135 -15.82 -8.13 1.56
N GLN A 136 -15.87 -9.39 1.11
CA GLN A 136 -15.48 -10.55 1.92
C GLN A 136 -13.95 -10.65 1.91
N ALA A 137 -13.35 -10.49 3.08
CA ALA A 137 -11.91 -10.57 3.26
C ALA A 137 -11.49 -11.93 3.83
N HIS A 138 -10.29 -12.37 3.47
CA HIS A 138 -9.68 -13.61 3.92
C HIS A 138 -8.30 -13.33 4.48
N PHE A 139 -7.97 -13.90 5.63
CA PHE A 139 -6.59 -13.89 6.11
C PHE A 139 -5.69 -14.66 5.13
N GLY A 140 -4.44 -14.23 5.02
CA GLY A 140 -3.48 -14.74 4.03
C GLY A 140 -3.54 -14.05 2.67
N GLU A 141 -4.47 -13.12 2.45
CA GLU A 141 -4.66 -12.44 1.15
C GLU A 141 -4.27 -10.96 1.16
N SER A 142 -3.89 -10.49 -0.03
CA SER A 142 -3.66 -9.07 -0.33
C SER A 142 -4.85 -8.49 -1.09
N TYR A 143 -5.22 -7.26 -0.76
CA TYR A 143 -6.25 -6.49 -1.45
C TYR A 143 -5.67 -5.19 -1.97
N PHE A 144 -6.10 -4.80 -3.16
CA PHE A 144 -5.58 -3.64 -3.88
C PHE A 144 -6.68 -2.59 -4.02
N ILE A 145 -6.41 -1.39 -3.52
CA ILE A 145 -7.34 -0.27 -3.53
C ILE A 145 -6.66 0.88 -4.25
N THR A 146 -7.33 1.45 -5.25
CA THR A 146 -6.88 2.65 -5.94
C THR A 146 -7.73 3.83 -5.54
N ILE A 147 -7.11 4.93 -5.14
CA ILE A 147 -7.77 6.19 -4.81
C ILE A 147 -7.45 7.20 -5.92
N THR A 148 -8.48 7.69 -6.58
CA THR A 148 -8.42 8.67 -7.68
C THR A 148 -9.19 9.93 -7.32
N GLY A 149 -9.01 10.99 -8.12
CA GLY A 149 -9.73 12.25 -7.96
C GLY A 149 -8.84 13.40 -7.47
N ASP A 150 -9.47 14.48 -7.07
CA ASP A 150 -8.80 15.70 -6.62
C ASP A 150 -9.63 16.45 -5.57
N LYS A 151 -9.01 17.43 -4.92
CA LYS A 151 -9.66 18.22 -3.86
C LYS A 151 -10.87 19.04 -4.31
N THR A 152 -10.98 19.34 -5.61
CA THR A 152 -12.05 20.16 -6.18
C THR A 152 -13.26 19.31 -6.55
N ASN A 153 -13.02 18.15 -7.20
CA ASN A 153 -14.08 17.29 -7.71
C ASN A 153 -14.42 16.13 -6.77
N GLY A 154 -13.62 15.94 -5.74
CA GLY A 154 -13.73 14.84 -4.78
C GLY A 154 -12.89 13.63 -5.19
N TYR A 155 -12.81 12.68 -4.26
CA TYR A 155 -12.01 11.46 -4.40
C TYR A 155 -12.89 10.22 -4.40
N LYS A 156 -12.38 9.16 -4.98
CA LYS A 156 -13.04 7.86 -5.04
C LYS A 156 -12.05 6.73 -4.76
N ALA A 157 -12.44 5.80 -3.91
CA ALA A 157 -11.73 4.56 -3.67
C ALA A 157 -12.39 3.40 -4.43
N VAL A 158 -11.57 2.55 -5.05
CA VAL A 158 -12.02 1.37 -5.79
C VAL A 158 -11.19 0.18 -5.38
N LEU A 159 -11.84 -0.92 -5.02
CA LEU A 159 -11.21 -2.22 -4.83
C LEU A 159 -11.05 -2.88 -6.21
N ASN A 160 -9.81 -3.30 -6.52
CA ASN A 160 -9.45 -3.91 -7.82
C ASN A 160 -9.57 -5.43 -7.78
#